data_41a57cb208b4e1c306e4f5b1184066f0
#
_entry.id   41a57cb208b4e1c306e4f5b1184066f0
#
_cell.length_a   1.000
_cell.length_b   1.000
_cell.length_c   1.000
_cell.angle_alpha   90.00
_cell.angle_beta   90.00
_cell.angle_gamma   90.00
#
_symmetry.space_group_name_H-M   'P 1'
#
loop_
_entity.id
_entity.type
_entity.pdbx_description
1 polymer ?
#
loop_
_entity_poly.entity_id
_entity_poly.type
_entity_poly.pdbx_seq_one_letter_code
_entity_poly.pdbx_strand_id
1 'polypeptide(L)'
;MITIGLTNWKGHESLLVDKNKELENYTAHFPFVEMDTSFYSIQPETNIVNWMGKTPDGFQFIPKAFQAMTTHREWGDYFPSEKAMFQAFIASFTPMLEANRIKAFLFQFPPYFACTKENVDYLRKIRYWMGELPVAIEFRNNSWFSENHYGATLKFLTKLQFIQTTVDQPQTQTNSIPMVLNVTNPSLTLLRLHGRNFTGWLESSSPDWRKKGPCIIILQQKLRNSKDM
;
A
#
# COMPACT_ATOMS: atom_id res chain seq x y z
N MET A 1 18.17 1.27 -7.08
CA MET A 1 17.58 0.32 -8.07
C MET A 1 16.08 0.61 -8.15
N ILE A 2 15.51 0.65 -9.36
CA ILE A 2 14.05 0.76 -9.56
C ILE A 2 13.52 -0.64 -9.81
N THR A 3 12.44 -1.01 -9.13
CA THR A 3 11.72 -2.27 -9.34
C THR A 3 10.25 -1.98 -9.62
N ILE A 4 9.61 -2.82 -10.43
CA ILE A 4 8.21 -2.68 -10.84
C ILE A 4 7.43 -3.88 -10.31
N GLY A 5 6.20 -3.66 -9.86
CA GLY A 5 5.24 -4.68 -9.48
C GLY A 5 3.81 -4.18 -9.71
N LEU A 6 2.84 -5.07 -9.61
CA LEU A 6 1.42 -4.77 -9.83
C LEU A 6 0.63 -4.93 -8.54
N THR A 7 -0.60 -4.45 -8.52
CA THR A 7 -1.49 -4.47 -7.34
C THR A 7 -2.14 -5.83 -7.08
N ASN A 8 -1.92 -6.79 -7.95
CA ASN A 8 -2.44 -8.14 -7.82
C ASN A 8 -1.64 -9.05 -8.75
N TRP A 9 -1.57 -10.34 -8.46
CA TRP A 9 -1.03 -11.36 -9.38
C TRP A 9 -2.09 -12.01 -10.26
N LYS A 10 -3.40 -11.72 -10.02
CA LYS A 10 -4.52 -12.27 -10.79
C LYS A 10 -4.97 -11.34 -11.91
N GLY A 11 -5.59 -11.92 -12.93
CA GLY A 11 -6.20 -11.15 -14.02
C GLY A 11 -5.22 -10.62 -15.07
N HIS A 12 -4.01 -11.16 -15.14
CA HIS A 12 -2.99 -10.80 -16.13
C HIS A 12 -2.83 -11.92 -17.14
N GLU A 13 -3.84 -12.13 -18.01
CA GLU A 13 -3.89 -13.26 -18.95
C GLU A 13 -2.65 -13.35 -19.84
N SER A 14 -2.07 -12.19 -20.22
CA SER A 14 -0.86 -12.14 -21.05
C SER A 14 0.41 -12.67 -20.37
N LEU A 15 0.40 -12.82 -19.04
CA LEU A 15 1.52 -13.37 -18.28
C LEU A 15 1.39 -14.89 -18.05
N LEU A 16 0.22 -15.47 -18.36
CA LEU A 16 -0.09 -16.84 -17.99
C LEU A 16 0.48 -17.83 -19.00
N VAL A 17 1.44 -18.64 -18.56
CA VAL A 17 1.86 -19.89 -19.24
C VAL A 17 0.98 -21.04 -18.77
N ASP A 18 0.69 -21.11 -17.48
CA ASP A 18 -0.22 -22.08 -16.85
C ASP A 18 -1.29 -21.33 -16.06
N LYS A 19 -2.56 -21.46 -16.47
CA LYS A 19 -3.71 -20.79 -15.84
C LYS A 19 -3.92 -21.15 -14.38
N ASN A 20 -3.39 -22.28 -13.92
CA ASN A 20 -3.51 -22.73 -12.52
C ASN A 20 -2.37 -22.21 -11.63
N LYS A 21 -1.38 -21.52 -12.20
CA LYS A 21 -0.17 -21.04 -11.53
C LYS A 21 0.00 -19.54 -11.69
N GLU A 22 -1.07 -18.77 -11.43
CA GLU A 22 -1.07 -17.31 -11.63
C GLU A 22 0.05 -16.59 -10.86
N LEU A 23 0.26 -16.95 -9.58
CA LEU A 23 1.29 -16.32 -8.75
C LEU A 23 2.70 -16.72 -9.22
N GLU A 24 2.93 -17.98 -9.54
CA GLU A 24 4.21 -18.47 -10.06
C GLU A 24 4.54 -17.81 -11.40
N ASN A 25 3.56 -17.70 -12.32
CA ASN A 25 3.75 -16.98 -13.59
C ASN A 25 4.07 -15.49 -13.35
N TYR A 26 3.37 -14.85 -12.43
CA TYR A 26 3.60 -13.45 -12.06
C TYR A 26 5.05 -13.22 -11.60
N THR A 27 5.59 -14.11 -10.75
CA THR A 27 6.94 -13.98 -10.19
C THR A 27 8.06 -14.12 -11.22
N ALA A 28 7.78 -14.69 -12.39
CA ALA A 28 8.74 -14.73 -13.51
C ALA A 28 8.98 -13.35 -14.14
N HIS A 29 8.08 -12.39 -13.92
CA HIS A 29 8.12 -11.07 -14.54
C HIS A 29 8.38 -9.95 -13.53
N PHE A 30 7.94 -10.09 -12.27
CA PHE A 30 8.00 -9.04 -11.28
C PHE A 30 8.60 -9.53 -9.96
N PRO A 31 9.47 -8.72 -9.31
CA PRO A 31 10.14 -9.11 -8.07
C PRO A 31 9.31 -8.89 -6.80
N PHE A 32 8.15 -8.25 -6.92
CA PHE A 32 7.22 -8.05 -5.80
C PHE A 32 5.79 -7.85 -6.28
N VAL A 33 4.84 -7.97 -5.34
CA VAL A 33 3.42 -7.74 -5.59
C VAL A 33 2.78 -6.99 -4.42
N GLU A 34 1.81 -6.12 -4.72
CA GLU A 34 0.88 -5.58 -3.71
C GLU A 34 -0.24 -6.60 -3.49
N MET A 35 -0.63 -6.80 -2.22
CA MET A 35 -1.63 -7.79 -1.83
C MET A 35 -2.94 -7.10 -1.42
N ASP A 36 -3.86 -6.94 -2.36
CA ASP A 36 -5.20 -6.38 -2.08
C ASP A 36 -6.08 -7.30 -1.23
N THR A 37 -5.83 -8.61 -1.23
CA THR A 37 -6.61 -9.59 -0.46
C THR A 37 -6.59 -9.30 1.05
N SER A 38 -5.48 -8.81 1.57
CA SER A 38 -5.32 -8.46 2.98
C SER A 38 -6.15 -7.25 3.43
N PHE A 39 -6.59 -6.42 2.49
CA PHE A 39 -7.50 -5.30 2.77
C PHE A 39 -8.88 -5.80 3.20
N TYR A 40 -9.40 -6.84 2.58
CA TYR A 40 -10.76 -7.34 2.82
C TYR A 40 -10.86 -8.24 4.05
N SER A 41 -9.79 -8.96 4.38
CA SER A 41 -9.73 -9.83 5.56
C SER A 41 -8.29 -10.05 6.00
N ILE A 42 -8.08 -10.21 7.31
CA ILE A 42 -6.81 -10.70 7.86
C ILE A 42 -6.66 -12.15 7.40
N GLN A 43 -5.57 -12.42 6.69
CA GLN A 43 -5.35 -13.71 6.06
C GLN A 43 -4.90 -14.77 7.08
N PRO A 44 -5.39 -16.00 7.00
CA PRO A 44 -4.83 -17.10 7.78
C PRO A 44 -3.34 -17.29 7.45
N GLU A 45 -2.53 -17.62 8.45
CA GLU A 45 -1.11 -17.91 8.30
C GLU A 45 -0.86 -18.97 7.22
N THR A 46 -1.73 -19.96 7.11
CA THR A 46 -1.67 -21.01 6.08
C THR A 46 -1.68 -20.45 4.66
N ASN A 47 -2.45 -19.38 4.39
CA ASN A 47 -2.44 -18.70 3.11
C ASN A 47 -1.11 -17.99 2.86
N ILE A 48 -0.57 -17.32 3.89
CA ILE A 48 0.71 -16.63 3.84
C ILE A 48 1.83 -17.60 3.49
N VAL A 49 1.92 -18.73 4.20
CA VAL A 49 2.91 -19.80 3.95
C VAL A 49 2.74 -20.38 2.55
N ASN A 50 1.51 -20.63 2.10
CA ASN A 50 1.24 -21.15 0.75
C ASN A 50 1.71 -20.16 -0.35
N TRP A 51 1.46 -18.85 -0.18
CA TRP A 51 1.95 -17.87 -1.15
C TRP A 51 3.47 -17.75 -1.15
N MET A 52 4.11 -17.82 0.02
CA MET A 52 5.56 -17.88 0.11
C MET A 52 6.14 -19.10 -0.62
N GLY A 53 5.53 -20.27 -0.45
CA GLY A 53 5.97 -21.50 -1.12
C GLY A 53 5.81 -21.51 -2.65
N LYS A 54 4.98 -20.60 -3.19
CA LYS A 54 4.76 -20.42 -4.64
C LYS A 54 5.64 -19.35 -5.28
N THR A 55 6.52 -18.73 -4.52
CA THR A 55 7.33 -17.60 -4.97
C THR A 55 8.79 -17.84 -4.65
N PRO A 56 9.73 -17.41 -5.52
CA PRO A 56 11.16 -17.63 -5.29
C PRO A 56 11.65 -16.87 -4.05
N ASP A 57 12.77 -17.34 -3.49
CA ASP A 57 13.46 -16.63 -2.43
C ASP A 57 13.81 -15.21 -2.88
N GLY A 58 13.61 -14.23 -2.00
CA GLY A 58 13.82 -12.82 -2.34
C GLY A 58 12.63 -12.13 -3.00
N PHE A 59 11.57 -12.86 -3.43
CA PHE A 59 10.32 -12.23 -3.85
C PHE A 59 9.66 -11.53 -2.67
N GLN A 60 9.18 -10.30 -2.85
CA GLN A 60 8.67 -9.48 -1.77
C GLN A 60 7.20 -9.14 -1.95
N PHE A 61 6.55 -8.84 -0.81
CA PHE A 61 5.13 -8.53 -0.74
C PHE A 61 4.92 -7.13 -0.14
N ILE A 62 3.87 -6.45 -0.61
CA ILE A 62 3.34 -5.22 -0.03
C ILE A 62 1.89 -5.50 0.39
N PRO A 63 1.65 -6.05 1.60
CA PRO A 63 0.30 -6.24 2.09
C PRO A 63 -0.40 -4.90 2.30
N LYS A 64 -1.64 -4.83 1.83
CA LYS A 64 -2.51 -3.71 2.11
C LYS A 64 -3.12 -3.87 3.50
N ALA A 65 -3.08 -2.83 4.32
CA ALA A 65 -3.66 -2.84 5.66
C ALA A 65 -5.14 -3.22 5.60
N PHE A 66 -5.61 -3.98 6.59
CA PHE A 66 -7.01 -4.37 6.70
C PHE A 66 -7.92 -3.13 6.74
N GLN A 67 -9.05 -3.19 6.07
CA GLN A 67 -9.95 -2.05 5.84
C GLN A 67 -10.33 -1.27 7.10
N ALA A 68 -10.46 -1.93 8.25
CA ALA A 68 -10.75 -1.24 9.50
C ALA A 68 -9.52 -0.49 10.07
N MET A 69 -8.28 -0.90 9.73
CA MET A 69 -7.06 -0.18 10.09
C MET A 69 -6.89 1.13 9.32
N THR A 70 -7.63 1.29 8.23
CA THR A 70 -7.59 2.49 7.38
C THR A 70 -8.90 3.25 7.37
N THR A 71 -9.74 3.04 8.38
CA THR A 71 -11.03 3.71 8.62
C THR A 71 -12.11 3.48 7.55
N HIS A 72 -11.95 2.50 6.64
CA HIS A 72 -13.01 2.14 5.70
C HIS A 72 -14.17 1.37 6.36
N ARG A 73 -13.94 0.80 7.54
CA ARG A 73 -14.91 0.09 8.37
C ARG A 73 -14.62 0.34 9.85
N GLU A 74 -15.62 0.17 10.68
CA GLU A 74 -15.46 0.18 12.13
C GLU A 74 -14.74 -1.09 12.59
N TRP A 75 -13.72 -0.95 13.43
CA TRP A 75 -12.97 -2.09 13.96
C TRP A 75 -13.78 -2.91 14.98
N GLY A 76 -14.71 -2.27 15.70
CA GLY A 76 -15.53 -2.89 16.73
C GLY A 76 -16.43 -4.03 16.24
N ASP A 77 -16.71 -4.07 14.92
CA ASP A 77 -17.46 -5.16 14.29
C ASP A 77 -16.64 -6.48 14.21
N TYR A 78 -15.32 -6.39 14.36
CA TYR A 78 -14.41 -7.51 14.10
C TYR A 78 -13.50 -7.84 15.29
N PHE A 79 -13.17 -6.86 16.13
CA PHE A 79 -12.16 -6.99 17.17
C PHE A 79 -12.57 -6.32 18.48
N PRO A 80 -12.13 -6.83 19.64
CA PRO A 80 -12.43 -6.24 20.95
C PRO A 80 -11.71 -4.91 21.19
N SER A 81 -10.68 -4.60 20.43
CA SER A 81 -9.94 -3.32 20.49
C SER A 81 -9.13 -3.07 19.23
N GLU A 82 -8.81 -1.80 18.96
CA GLU A 82 -7.88 -1.41 17.88
C GLU A 82 -6.54 -2.17 18.03
N LYS A 83 -6.01 -2.25 19.24
CA LYS A 83 -4.76 -2.98 19.53
C LYS A 83 -4.84 -4.45 19.10
N ALA A 84 -5.93 -5.14 19.43
CA ALA A 84 -6.14 -6.54 19.08
C ALA A 84 -6.20 -6.72 17.54
N MET A 85 -6.81 -5.80 16.82
CA MET A 85 -6.83 -5.78 15.36
C MET A 85 -5.42 -5.68 14.77
N PHE A 86 -4.60 -4.73 15.24
CA PHE A 86 -3.22 -4.57 14.76
C PHE A 86 -2.37 -5.78 15.09
N GLN A 87 -2.50 -6.34 16.30
CA GLN A 87 -1.79 -7.55 16.69
C GLN A 87 -2.15 -8.76 15.81
N ALA A 88 -3.44 -8.98 15.53
CA ALA A 88 -3.90 -10.05 14.66
C ALA A 88 -3.39 -9.87 13.22
N PHE A 89 -3.40 -8.63 12.71
CA PHE A 89 -2.87 -8.33 11.38
C PHE A 89 -1.37 -8.61 11.29
N ILE A 90 -0.57 -8.14 12.24
CA ILE A 90 0.88 -8.36 12.25
C ILE A 90 1.18 -9.85 12.40
N ALA A 91 0.51 -10.54 13.32
CA ALA A 91 0.69 -11.97 13.56
C ALA A 91 0.43 -12.81 12.30
N SER A 92 -0.58 -12.46 11.52
CA SER A 92 -0.88 -13.11 10.23
C SER A 92 0.32 -13.12 9.27
N PHE A 93 1.16 -12.08 9.30
CA PHE A 93 2.31 -11.92 8.42
C PHE A 93 3.65 -12.35 9.06
N THR A 94 3.64 -12.94 10.24
CA THR A 94 4.87 -13.40 10.93
C THR A 94 5.80 -14.22 10.02
N PRO A 95 5.32 -15.22 9.26
CA PRO A 95 6.21 -15.99 8.37
C PRO A 95 6.92 -15.14 7.31
N MET A 96 6.23 -14.15 6.73
CA MET A 96 6.83 -13.24 5.75
C MET A 96 7.80 -12.26 6.41
N LEU A 97 7.54 -11.83 7.64
CA LEU A 97 8.41 -10.94 8.40
C LEU A 97 9.72 -11.65 8.78
N GLU A 98 9.64 -12.85 9.31
CA GLU A 98 10.81 -13.67 9.69
C GLU A 98 11.68 -14.00 8.47
N ALA A 99 11.07 -14.24 7.31
CA ALA A 99 11.75 -14.47 6.06
C ALA A 99 12.22 -13.19 5.35
N ASN A 100 12.04 -12.00 5.95
CA ASN A 100 12.35 -10.69 5.36
C ASN A 100 11.72 -10.49 3.96
N ARG A 101 10.45 -10.92 3.80
CA ARG A 101 9.72 -10.86 2.53
C ARG A 101 8.66 -9.76 2.48
N ILE A 102 8.53 -8.95 3.52
CA ILE A 102 7.68 -7.75 3.56
C ILE A 102 8.49 -6.54 3.13
N LYS A 103 8.04 -5.88 2.08
CA LYS A 103 8.65 -4.66 1.58
C LYS A 103 8.15 -3.42 2.32
N ALA A 104 6.84 -3.31 2.47
CA ALA A 104 6.13 -2.35 3.31
C ALA A 104 4.68 -2.82 3.50
N PHE A 105 4.03 -2.34 4.55
CA PHE A 105 2.58 -2.44 4.70
C PHE A 105 1.94 -1.17 4.16
N LEU A 106 1.03 -1.29 3.20
CA LEU A 106 0.38 -0.14 2.55
C LEU A 106 -0.91 0.24 3.29
N PHE A 107 -0.91 1.41 3.90
CA PHE A 107 -2.07 2.06 4.50
C PHE A 107 -2.64 3.10 3.53
N GLN A 108 -3.60 2.71 2.73
CA GLN A 108 -4.33 3.60 1.83
C GLN A 108 -5.60 4.08 2.54
N PHE A 109 -5.68 5.38 2.82
CA PHE A 109 -6.82 5.99 3.50
C PHE A 109 -7.91 6.43 2.52
N PRO A 110 -9.20 6.45 2.96
CA PRO A 110 -10.30 6.90 2.12
C PRO A 110 -10.29 8.42 1.92
N PRO A 111 -11.06 8.93 0.91
CA PRO A 111 -11.14 10.36 0.62
C PRO A 111 -11.65 11.22 1.78
N TYR A 112 -12.40 10.67 2.73
CA TYR A 112 -12.88 11.41 3.90
C TYR A 112 -11.86 11.50 5.04
N PHE A 113 -10.71 10.81 4.95
CA PHE A 113 -9.63 10.90 5.94
C PHE A 113 -8.85 12.20 5.75
N ALA A 114 -9.42 13.31 6.24
CA ALA A 114 -8.86 14.65 6.13
C ALA A 114 -7.73 14.90 7.14
N CYS A 115 -6.94 15.96 6.92
CA CYS A 115 -5.89 16.41 7.83
C CYS A 115 -6.51 17.11 9.05
N THR A 116 -7.04 16.34 9.99
CA THR A 116 -7.58 16.80 11.27
C THR A 116 -6.69 16.33 12.41
N LYS A 117 -6.88 16.92 13.59
CA LYS A 117 -6.13 16.51 14.79
C LYS A 117 -6.34 15.03 15.11
N GLU A 118 -7.57 14.57 15.02
CA GLU A 118 -7.96 13.18 15.31
C GLU A 118 -7.24 12.21 14.36
N ASN A 119 -7.20 12.52 13.08
CA ASN A 119 -6.53 11.68 12.07
C ASN A 119 -5.00 11.73 12.21
N VAL A 120 -4.43 12.87 12.57
CA VAL A 120 -3.00 12.98 12.90
C VAL A 120 -2.67 12.13 14.14
N ASP A 121 -3.52 12.15 15.17
CA ASP A 121 -3.34 11.32 16.37
C ASP A 121 -3.53 9.82 16.05
N TYR A 122 -4.43 9.48 15.14
CA TYR A 122 -4.59 8.11 14.66
C TYR A 122 -3.33 7.61 13.93
N LEU A 123 -2.70 8.43 13.09
CA LEU A 123 -1.42 8.06 12.47
C LEU A 123 -0.31 7.80 13.50
N ARG A 124 -0.28 8.55 14.61
CA ARG A 124 0.64 8.27 15.73
C ARG A 124 0.37 6.92 16.37
N LYS A 125 -0.91 6.55 16.57
CA LYS A 125 -1.31 5.23 17.07
C LYS A 125 -0.87 4.13 16.10
N ILE A 126 -1.06 4.32 14.78
CA ILE A 126 -0.59 3.35 13.78
C ILE A 126 0.92 3.11 13.94
N ARG A 127 1.73 4.16 14.04
CA ARG A 127 3.17 4.02 14.26
C ARG A 127 3.48 3.26 15.55
N TYR A 128 2.76 3.59 16.62
CA TYR A 128 2.93 2.92 17.92
C TYR A 128 2.65 1.40 17.82
N TRP A 129 1.56 0.99 17.17
CA TRP A 129 1.21 -0.43 17.06
C TRP A 129 2.02 -1.18 16.00
N MET A 130 2.41 -0.52 14.92
CA MET A 130 3.27 -1.13 13.88
C MET A 130 4.75 -1.17 14.28
N GLY A 131 5.15 -0.48 15.35
CA GLY A 131 6.55 -0.43 15.80
C GLY A 131 7.50 0.04 14.71
N GLU A 132 8.58 -0.67 14.45
CA GLU A 132 9.60 -0.36 13.43
C GLU A 132 9.26 -0.95 12.04
N LEU A 133 8.13 -1.63 11.90
CA LEU A 133 7.74 -2.21 10.62
C LEU A 133 7.61 -1.13 9.52
N PRO A 134 8.04 -1.41 8.28
CA PRO A 134 7.94 -0.45 7.19
C PRO A 134 6.48 -0.20 6.81
N VAL A 135 6.02 1.03 6.97
CA VAL A 135 4.64 1.46 6.68
C VAL A 135 4.64 2.53 5.61
N ALA A 136 3.94 2.26 4.51
CA ALA A 136 3.66 3.22 3.45
C ALA A 136 2.27 3.84 3.65
N ILE A 137 2.19 5.17 3.59
CA ILE A 137 0.95 5.93 3.76
C ILE A 137 0.54 6.50 2.41
N GLU A 138 -0.68 6.20 1.99
CA GLU A 138 -1.32 6.83 0.83
C GLU A 138 -2.55 7.61 1.27
N PHE A 139 -2.50 8.91 1.13
CA PHE A 139 -3.66 9.77 1.32
C PHE A 139 -4.50 9.87 0.05
N ARG A 140 -5.82 10.05 0.25
CA ARG A 140 -6.81 10.30 -0.81
C ARG A 140 -7.59 11.60 -0.57
N ASN A 141 -7.20 12.39 0.43
CA ASN A 141 -7.78 13.69 0.76
C ASN A 141 -6.77 14.80 0.54
N ASN A 142 -7.15 15.83 -0.21
CA ASN A 142 -6.28 16.95 -0.58
C ASN A 142 -5.82 17.79 0.61
N SER A 143 -6.55 17.79 1.73
CA SER A 143 -6.20 18.61 2.89
C SER A 143 -4.80 18.33 3.45
N TRP A 144 -4.29 17.09 3.29
CA TRP A 144 -2.93 16.72 3.69
C TRP A 144 -1.84 17.45 2.89
N PHE A 145 -2.18 17.87 1.67
CA PHE A 145 -1.26 18.53 0.74
C PHE A 145 -1.69 19.96 0.38
N SER A 146 -2.61 20.55 1.16
CA SER A 146 -2.94 21.98 1.04
C SER A 146 -1.73 22.86 1.40
N GLU A 147 -1.68 24.10 0.91
CA GLU A 147 -0.60 25.04 1.19
C GLU A 147 -0.28 25.15 2.70
N ASN A 148 -1.32 25.13 3.54
CA ASN A 148 -1.17 25.24 5.00
C ASN A 148 -0.63 23.97 5.66
N HIS A 149 -0.82 22.78 5.08
CA HIS A 149 -0.47 21.51 5.71
C HIS A 149 0.70 20.79 5.04
N TYR A 150 1.01 21.09 3.78
CA TYR A 150 1.99 20.38 2.96
C TYR A 150 3.32 20.11 3.68
N GLY A 151 3.98 21.20 4.12
CA GLY A 151 5.28 21.09 4.79
C GLY A 151 5.20 20.38 6.15
N ALA A 152 4.12 20.60 6.90
CA ALA A 152 3.88 19.93 8.18
C ALA A 152 3.62 18.44 7.99
N THR A 153 2.84 18.04 6.99
CA THR A 153 2.56 16.64 6.63
C THR A 153 3.86 15.90 6.30
N LEU A 154 4.71 16.43 5.43
CA LEU A 154 5.95 15.78 5.06
C LEU A 154 6.91 15.63 6.25
N LYS A 155 7.07 16.69 7.05
CA LYS A 155 7.87 16.63 8.29
C LYS A 155 7.33 15.59 9.28
N PHE A 156 6.00 15.51 9.41
CA PHE A 156 5.34 14.56 10.28
C PHE A 156 5.58 13.11 9.82
N LEU A 157 5.40 12.81 8.53
CA LEU A 157 5.66 11.48 7.97
C LEU A 157 7.13 11.09 8.13
N THR A 158 8.07 12.02 7.86
CA THR A 158 9.51 11.80 8.05
C THR A 158 9.84 11.49 9.51
N LYS A 159 9.30 12.28 10.45
CA LYS A 159 9.54 12.08 11.90
C LYS A 159 9.08 10.71 12.37
N LEU A 160 7.97 10.22 11.83
CA LEU A 160 7.42 8.89 12.15
C LEU A 160 7.96 7.79 11.24
N GLN A 161 8.95 8.07 10.41
CA GLN A 161 9.55 7.10 9.48
C GLN A 161 8.53 6.40 8.56
N PHE A 162 7.42 7.06 8.27
CA PHE A 162 6.47 6.60 7.28
C PHE A 162 7.02 6.82 5.87
N ILE A 163 6.74 5.89 4.99
CA ILE A 163 7.00 6.00 3.56
C ILE A 163 5.80 6.73 2.93
N GLN A 164 6.00 7.97 2.46
CA GLN A 164 4.96 8.62 1.68
C GLN A 164 4.80 7.90 0.36
N THR A 165 3.57 7.49 0.04
CA THR A 165 3.24 6.98 -1.28
C THR A 165 2.97 8.14 -2.22
N THR A 166 3.83 8.31 -3.23
CA THR A 166 3.55 9.21 -4.35
C THR A 166 2.53 8.57 -5.28
N VAL A 167 1.51 9.33 -5.68
CA VAL A 167 0.42 8.82 -6.52
C VAL A 167 0.36 9.63 -7.81
N ASP A 168 0.41 8.96 -8.98
CA ASP A 168 0.07 9.52 -10.29
C ASP A 168 -1.33 9.05 -10.68
N GLN A 169 -2.26 9.97 -10.78
CA GLN A 169 -3.68 9.70 -11.08
C GLN A 169 -4.28 10.84 -11.90
N PRO A 170 -5.43 10.64 -12.58
CA PRO A 170 -6.14 11.71 -13.25
C PRO A 170 -6.45 12.85 -12.28
N GLN A 171 -6.18 14.09 -12.68
CA GLN A 171 -6.43 15.27 -11.84
C GLN A 171 -7.86 15.75 -12.08
N THR A 172 -8.72 15.58 -11.08
CA THR A 172 -10.12 16.05 -11.07
C THR A 172 -10.30 17.14 -10.02
N GLN A 173 -11.36 17.91 -10.11
CA GLN A 173 -11.61 19.00 -9.17
C GLN A 173 -11.86 18.54 -7.72
N THR A 174 -12.38 17.32 -7.53
CA THR A 174 -12.89 16.86 -6.22
C THR A 174 -12.23 15.60 -5.68
N ASN A 175 -11.74 14.70 -6.54
CA ASN A 175 -11.38 13.33 -6.14
C ASN A 175 -9.92 12.97 -6.39
N SER A 176 -9.04 13.96 -6.54
CA SER A 176 -7.63 13.72 -6.83
C SER A 176 -6.75 14.43 -5.83
N ILE A 177 -5.64 13.79 -5.51
CA ILE A 177 -4.56 14.41 -4.73
C ILE A 177 -3.42 14.79 -5.69
N PRO A 178 -2.61 15.81 -5.38
CA PRO A 178 -1.49 16.20 -6.21
C PRO A 178 -0.42 15.10 -6.23
N MET A 179 0.33 15.00 -7.31
CA MET A 179 1.53 14.15 -7.38
C MET A 179 2.65 14.81 -6.56
N VAL A 180 2.85 14.33 -5.35
CA VAL A 180 3.86 14.86 -4.42
C VAL A 180 5.12 14.01 -4.52
N LEU A 181 6.14 14.52 -5.20
CA LEU A 181 7.47 13.89 -5.31
C LEU A 181 8.31 14.27 -4.10
N ASN A 182 8.26 13.43 -3.07
CA ASN A 182 9.06 13.64 -1.86
C ASN A 182 9.51 12.29 -1.26
N VAL A 183 10.65 12.30 -0.58
CA VAL A 183 11.20 11.14 0.12
C VAL A 183 11.11 11.40 1.62
N THR A 184 10.20 10.72 2.29
CA THR A 184 10.03 10.80 3.74
C THR A 184 10.76 9.68 4.49
N ASN A 185 11.15 8.63 3.78
CA ASN A 185 11.93 7.50 4.32
C ASN A 185 13.06 7.15 3.35
N PRO A 186 14.33 7.15 3.77
CA PRO A 186 15.47 6.91 2.88
C PRO A 186 15.56 5.44 2.41
N SER A 187 14.93 4.50 3.11
CA SER A 187 15.02 3.07 2.79
C SER A 187 14.15 2.69 1.59
N LEU A 188 13.04 3.40 1.38
CA LEU A 188 12.06 3.06 0.36
C LEU A 188 11.27 4.29 -0.09
N THR A 189 11.11 4.42 -1.39
CA THR A 189 10.14 5.32 -2.01
C THR A 189 9.14 4.50 -2.80
N LEU A 190 7.86 4.73 -2.60
CA LEU A 190 6.78 4.04 -3.28
C LEU A 190 6.05 5.02 -4.21
N LEU A 191 6.00 4.68 -5.50
CA LEU A 191 5.21 5.39 -6.50
C LEU A 191 4.12 4.46 -7.02
N ARG A 192 2.86 4.90 -6.95
CA ARG A 192 1.72 4.16 -7.48
C ARG A 192 1.14 4.91 -8.68
N LEU A 193 1.15 4.26 -9.84
CA LEU A 193 0.60 4.78 -11.09
C LEU A 193 -0.80 4.23 -11.27
N HIS A 194 -1.81 5.09 -11.11
CA HIS A 194 -3.23 4.73 -11.26
C HIS A 194 -3.73 4.85 -12.72
N GLY A 195 -2.81 5.15 -13.66
CA GLY A 195 -3.17 5.45 -15.04
C GLY A 195 -3.75 6.86 -15.20
N ARG A 196 -4.06 7.21 -16.45
CA ARG A 196 -4.55 8.56 -16.81
C ARG A 196 -5.87 8.51 -17.55
N ASN A 197 -6.64 7.44 -17.43
CA ASN A 197 -7.98 7.34 -17.99
C ASN A 197 -8.96 8.17 -17.15
N PHE A 198 -9.18 9.41 -17.58
CA PHE A 198 -10.03 10.37 -16.89
C PHE A 198 -11.49 9.91 -16.80
N THR A 199 -12.03 9.37 -17.88
CA THR A 199 -13.41 8.87 -17.93
C THR A 199 -13.59 7.68 -16.97
N GLY A 200 -12.68 6.70 -17.03
CA GLY A 200 -12.74 5.56 -16.11
C GLY A 200 -12.58 5.96 -14.64
N TRP A 201 -11.84 7.03 -14.34
CA TRP A 201 -11.70 7.56 -12.98
C TRP A 201 -13.00 8.20 -12.46
N LEU A 202 -13.71 8.97 -13.30
CA LEU A 202 -15.00 9.58 -12.93
C LEU A 202 -16.12 8.54 -12.81
N GLU A 203 -16.08 7.48 -13.62
CA GLU A 203 -17.04 6.38 -13.62
C GLU A 203 -16.70 5.25 -12.65
N SER A 204 -15.83 5.48 -11.67
CA SER A 204 -15.35 4.46 -10.72
C SER A 204 -16.45 3.79 -9.88
N SER A 205 -17.67 4.31 -9.89
CA SER A 205 -18.87 3.69 -9.31
C SER A 205 -19.57 2.68 -10.23
N SER A 206 -19.17 2.56 -11.51
CA SER A 206 -19.79 1.59 -12.42
C SER A 206 -19.24 0.17 -12.19
N PRO A 207 -20.07 -0.90 -12.36
CA PRO A 207 -19.61 -2.29 -12.20
C PRO A 207 -18.44 -2.67 -13.12
N ASP A 208 -18.33 -2.02 -14.27
CA ASP A 208 -17.29 -2.27 -15.29
C ASP A 208 -16.03 -1.39 -15.14
N TRP A 209 -15.92 -0.58 -14.08
CA TRP A 209 -14.79 0.31 -13.90
C TRP A 209 -13.43 -0.42 -13.88
N ARG A 210 -13.39 -1.66 -13.36
CA ARG A 210 -12.17 -2.48 -13.33
C ARG A 210 -11.68 -2.89 -14.72
N LYS A 211 -12.59 -3.04 -15.70
CA LYS A 211 -12.25 -3.35 -17.09
C LYS A 211 -11.76 -2.11 -17.85
N LYS A 212 -12.22 -0.92 -17.42
CA LYS A 212 -11.89 0.38 -18.02
C LYS A 212 -10.92 1.19 -17.16
N GLY A 213 -10.65 0.71 -15.94
CA GLY A 213 -9.88 1.42 -14.92
C GLY A 213 -8.37 1.43 -15.19
N PRO A 214 -7.64 2.18 -14.38
CA PRO A 214 -6.21 2.33 -14.52
C PRO A 214 -5.47 1.02 -14.23
N CYS A 215 -4.48 0.72 -15.04
CA CYS A 215 -3.44 -0.24 -14.68
C CYS A 215 -2.57 0.41 -13.62
N ILE A 216 -2.55 -0.13 -12.40
CA ILE A 216 -1.71 0.39 -11.33
C ILE A 216 -0.34 -0.29 -11.43
N ILE A 217 0.69 0.50 -11.69
CA ILE A 217 2.08 0.07 -11.67
C ILE A 217 2.72 0.66 -10.42
N ILE A 218 3.39 -0.18 -9.65
CA ILE A 218 4.12 0.25 -8.46
C ILE A 218 5.60 0.31 -8.82
N LEU A 219 6.18 1.51 -8.73
CA LEU A 219 7.62 1.71 -8.85
C LEU A 219 8.22 1.87 -7.45
N GLN A 220 9.31 1.17 -7.22
CA GLN A 220 10.08 1.30 -5.99
C GLN A 220 11.51 1.73 -6.31
N GLN A 221 12.00 2.70 -5.57
CA GLN A 221 13.40 3.07 -5.57
C GLN A 221 14.00 2.92 -4.18
N LYS A 222 15.07 2.13 -4.07
CA LYS A 222 15.93 2.14 -2.87
C LYS A 222 17.02 3.20 -3.12
N LEU A 223 17.04 4.26 -2.32
CA LEU A 223 18.12 5.23 -2.37
C LEU A 223 19.41 4.56 -1.89
N ARG A 224 20.51 4.67 -2.66
CA ARG A 224 21.84 4.27 -2.19
C ARG A 224 22.25 5.24 -1.08
N ASN A 225 22.69 4.71 0.04
CA ASN A 225 23.32 5.53 1.07
C ASN A 225 24.58 6.20 0.44
N SER A 226 24.68 7.51 0.58
CA SER A 226 25.82 8.32 0.11
C SER A 226 27.14 8.02 0.84
N LYS A 227 27.21 6.94 1.61
CA LYS A 227 28.43 6.49 2.31
C LYS A 227 29.25 5.46 1.53
N ASP A 228 28.78 5.05 0.34
CA ASP A 228 29.48 4.09 -0.52
C ASP A 228 30.15 4.76 -1.74
N MET A 229 30.45 6.07 -1.64
CA MET A 229 31.34 6.79 -2.59
C MET A 229 32.58 7.31 -1.88
#